data_5aea3e4c9d6272a659534bc832f9fa51
#
_entry.id   5aea3e4c9d6272a659534bc832f9fa51
#
_cell.length_a   1.000
_cell.length_b   1.000
_cell.length_c   1.000
_cell.angle_alpha   90.00
_cell.angle_beta   90.00
_cell.angle_gamma   90.00
#
_symmetry.space_group_name_H-M   'P 1'
#
loop_
_entity.id
_entity.type
_entity.pdbx_description
1 polymer ?
#
loop_
_entity_poly.entity_id
_entity_poly.type
_entity_poly.pdbx_seq_one_letter_code
_entity_poly.pdbx_strand_id
1 'polypeptide(L)'
;MKRLLACLLSVILFLPHLAFAEDDAIPASFKFGADVSTVLSEENSGVVYRNSDDEPTDLFVLLKEAGWDTVRVRVWNDPFDEDGRGYGGGNCGVANAVEIARRCKEAGLSLIVDFHYSDFWADPAKQMSPKAWVTMDLTQKCSALYAFTVDALTQ
;
A
#
# COMPACT_ATOMS: atom_id res chain seq x y z
N MET A 1 -21.70 4.75 82.02
CA MET A 1 -22.28 4.10 80.86
C MET A 1 -21.80 4.87 79.63
N LYS A 2 -20.88 4.33 78.94
CA LYS A 2 -20.04 5.02 77.89
C LYS A 2 -20.65 4.84 76.54
N ARG A 3 -21.01 5.98 75.96
CA ARG A 3 -21.47 5.98 74.53
C ARG A 3 -20.25 5.76 73.62
N LEU A 4 -20.19 4.62 73.01
CA LEU A 4 -19.23 4.40 71.92
C LEU A 4 -19.80 5.04 70.63
N LEU A 5 -19.27 6.21 70.36
CA LEU A 5 -19.55 6.89 69.11
C LEU A 5 -18.76 6.18 68.00
N ALA A 6 -19.42 5.34 67.23
CA ALA A 6 -18.85 4.75 66.05
C ALA A 6 -18.73 5.82 64.97
N CYS A 7 -17.57 6.41 64.83
CA CYS A 7 -17.24 7.19 63.63
C CYS A 7 -17.14 6.22 62.45
N LEU A 8 -18.23 6.13 61.72
CA LEU A 8 -18.19 5.56 60.37
C LEU A 8 -17.40 6.54 59.52
N LEU A 9 -16.11 6.25 59.42
CA LEU A 9 -15.25 6.93 58.47
C LEU A 9 -15.64 6.43 57.08
N SER A 10 -16.47 7.24 56.42
CA SER A 10 -16.74 7.05 55.00
C SER A 10 -15.45 7.33 54.23
N VAL A 11 -14.65 6.29 54.04
CA VAL A 11 -13.57 6.33 53.08
C VAL A 11 -14.25 6.38 51.72
N ILE A 12 -14.46 7.59 51.21
CA ILE A 12 -14.74 7.82 49.82
C ILE A 12 -13.44 7.45 49.11
N LEU A 13 -13.37 6.21 48.67
CA LEU A 13 -12.38 5.77 47.68
C LEU A 13 -12.59 6.67 46.47
N PHE A 14 -11.76 7.70 46.35
CA PHE A 14 -11.46 8.31 45.07
C PHE A 14 -10.73 7.22 44.25
N LEU A 15 -11.52 6.36 43.65
CA LEU A 15 -11.04 5.64 42.48
C LEU A 15 -10.70 6.73 41.45
N PRO A 16 -9.43 6.90 41.08
CA PRO A 16 -9.20 7.69 39.91
C PRO A 16 -10.07 7.04 38.84
N HIS A 17 -10.98 7.78 38.27
CA HIS A 17 -11.56 7.42 37.00
C HIS A 17 -10.33 7.27 36.12
N LEU A 18 -9.96 6.03 35.88
CA LEU A 18 -9.22 5.72 34.66
C LEU A 18 -10.14 6.24 33.57
N ALA A 19 -9.94 7.49 33.18
CA ALA A 19 -10.35 7.94 31.86
C ALA A 19 -9.65 6.96 30.91
N PHE A 20 -10.41 5.95 30.52
CA PHE A 20 -10.04 5.27 29.27
C PHE A 20 -9.89 6.42 28.29
N ALA A 21 -8.67 6.60 27.78
CA ALA A 21 -8.47 7.53 26.71
C ALA A 21 -9.63 7.28 25.74
N GLU A 22 -10.43 8.32 25.47
CA GLU A 22 -11.38 8.27 24.37
C GLU A 22 -10.58 7.69 23.23
N ASP A 23 -11.04 6.58 22.65
CA ASP A 23 -10.45 6.03 21.44
C ASP A 23 -10.20 7.22 20.54
N ASP A 24 -8.92 7.58 20.34
CA ASP A 24 -8.56 8.66 19.45
C ASP A 24 -9.09 8.23 18.08
N ALA A 25 -10.30 8.69 17.76
CA ALA A 25 -11.00 8.30 16.57
C ALA A 25 -10.06 8.58 15.40
N ILE A 26 -9.73 7.55 14.62
CA ILE A 26 -8.84 7.67 13.46
C ILE A 26 -9.39 8.82 12.60
N PRO A 27 -8.57 9.87 12.33
CA PRO A 27 -9.05 11.00 11.55
C PRO A 27 -9.68 10.52 10.23
N ALA A 28 -10.79 11.12 9.82
CA ALA A 28 -11.46 10.77 8.56
C ALA A 28 -10.55 10.95 7.32
N SER A 29 -9.46 11.72 7.47
CA SER A 29 -8.41 11.87 6.46
C SER A 29 -7.37 10.73 6.44
N PHE A 30 -7.35 9.89 7.48
CA PHE A 30 -6.44 8.74 7.52
C PHE A 30 -6.87 7.70 6.48
N LYS A 31 -5.90 7.16 5.74
CA LYS A 31 -6.14 6.15 4.71
C LYS A 31 -5.48 4.83 5.10
N PHE A 32 -6.24 3.78 5.05
CA PHE A 32 -5.71 2.42 5.16
C PHE A 32 -5.32 1.94 3.76
N GLY A 33 -4.08 1.51 3.59
CA GLY A 33 -3.59 1.08 2.30
C GLY A 33 -2.67 -0.13 2.34
N ALA A 34 -2.61 -0.85 1.22
CA ALA A 34 -1.73 -1.99 1.02
C ALA A 34 -0.91 -1.81 -0.27
N ASP A 35 0.34 -2.30 -0.26
CA ASP A 35 1.09 -2.51 -1.50
C ASP A 35 0.68 -3.86 -2.09
N VAL A 36 0.19 -3.84 -3.31
CA VAL A 36 -0.26 -5.04 -4.05
C VAL A 36 0.52 -5.24 -5.35
N SER A 37 1.70 -4.67 -5.45
CA SER A 37 2.52 -4.67 -6.67
C SER A 37 2.81 -6.07 -7.22
N THR A 38 2.72 -7.10 -6.40
CA THR A 38 2.99 -8.50 -6.76
C THR A 38 1.75 -9.30 -7.12
N VAL A 39 0.55 -8.75 -6.95
CA VAL A 39 -0.72 -9.48 -7.09
C VAL A 39 -0.85 -10.24 -8.42
N LEU A 40 -0.52 -9.60 -9.55
CA LEU A 40 -0.63 -10.26 -10.85
C LEU A 40 0.36 -11.42 -11.00
N SER A 41 1.55 -11.30 -10.42
CA SER A 41 2.55 -12.38 -10.40
C SER A 41 2.11 -13.55 -9.53
N GLU A 42 1.47 -13.26 -8.40
CA GLU A 42 0.93 -14.26 -7.49
C GLU A 42 -0.23 -15.03 -8.14
N GLU A 43 -1.18 -14.32 -8.73
CA GLU A 43 -2.31 -14.92 -9.47
C GLU A 43 -1.83 -15.77 -10.64
N ASN A 44 -0.86 -15.28 -11.43
CA ASN A 44 -0.23 -16.04 -12.52
C ASN A 44 0.50 -17.30 -12.02
N SER A 45 0.92 -17.31 -10.76
CA SER A 45 1.54 -18.47 -10.11
C SER A 45 0.50 -19.44 -9.50
N GLY A 46 -0.80 -19.14 -9.66
CA GLY A 46 -1.88 -19.99 -9.19
C GLY A 46 -2.41 -19.63 -7.80
N VAL A 47 -2.02 -18.49 -7.23
CA VAL A 47 -2.62 -17.99 -5.98
C VAL A 47 -4.08 -17.60 -6.25
N VAL A 48 -4.99 -18.08 -5.40
CA VAL A 48 -6.41 -17.76 -5.43
C VAL A 48 -6.79 -17.15 -4.10
N TYR A 49 -7.17 -15.88 -4.11
CA TYR A 49 -7.71 -15.20 -2.94
C TYR A 49 -9.13 -15.64 -2.69
N ARG A 50 -9.54 -15.72 -1.42
CA ARG A 50 -10.85 -16.22 -1.03
C ARG A 50 -11.47 -15.33 0.04
N ASN A 51 -12.80 -15.25 0.02
CA ASN A 51 -13.59 -14.59 1.06
C ASN A 51 -13.76 -15.49 2.31
N SER A 52 -14.52 -15.01 3.29
CA SER A 52 -14.79 -15.73 4.53
C SER A 52 -15.56 -17.05 4.34
N ASP A 53 -16.24 -17.19 3.21
CA ASP A 53 -17.02 -18.40 2.85
C ASP A 53 -16.21 -19.39 2.00
N ASP A 54 -14.89 -19.16 1.90
CA ASP A 54 -13.92 -19.93 1.11
C ASP A 54 -14.20 -19.89 -0.41
N GLU A 55 -14.88 -18.85 -0.89
CA GLU A 55 -15.17 -18.66 -2.31
C GLU A 55 -14.06 -17.81 -2.96
N PRO A 56 -13.59 -18.19 -4.18
CA PRO A 56 -12.65 -17.38 -4.94
C PRO A 56 -13.17 -15.97 -5.15
N THR A 57 -12.40 -14.98 -4.75
CA THR A 57 -12.80 -13.56 -4.78
C THR A 57 -11.61 -12.70 -5.18
N ASP A 58 -11.85 -11.65 -5.95
CA ASP A 58 -10.83 -10.67 -6.32
C ASP A 58 -10.24 -9.98 -5.08
N LEU A 59 -8.89 -9.89 -5.00
CA LEU A 59 -8.21 -9.26 -3.86
C LEU A 59 -8.67 -7.83 -3.61
N PHE A 60 -8.94 -7.05 -4.66
CA PHE A 60 -9.35 -5.64 -4.51
C PHE A 60 -10.74 -5.52 -3.90
N VAL A 61 -11.63 -6.45 -4.22
CA VAL A 61 -12.95 -6.56 -3.57
C VAL A 61 -12.78 -6.89 -2.09
N LEU A 62 -11.95 -7.89 -1.76
CA LEU A 62 -11.66 -8.26 -0.37
C LEU A 62 -11.08 -7.11 0.44
N LEU A 63 -10.12 -6.37 -0.13
CA LEU A 63 -9.55 -5.19 0.51
C LEU A 63 -10.62 -4.13 0.78
N LYS A 64 -11.50 -3.87 -0.18
CA LYS A 64 -12.59 -2.91 -0.01
C LYS A 64 -13.56 -3.33 1.07
N GLU A 65 -13.99 -4.59 1.08
CA GLU A 65 -14.88 -5.16 2.09
C GLU A 65 -14.27 -5.14 3.49
N ALA A 66 -12.94 -5.31 3.59
CA ALA A 66 -12.19 -5.20 4.83
C ALA A 66 -11.97 -3.74 5.30
N GLY A 67 -12.53 -2.76 4.59
CA GLY A 67 -12.46 -1.34 4.96
C GLY A 67 -11.20 -0.61 4.50
N TRP A 68 -10.44 -1.17 3.57
CA TRP A 68 -9.29 -0.49 2.98
C TRP A 68 -9.74 0.59 1.98
N ASP A 69 -8.96 1.68 1.91
CA ASP A 69 -9.27 2.84 1.07
C ASP A 69 -8.37 2.95 -0.15
N THR A 70 -7.15 2.46 -0.03
CA THR A 70 -6.06 2.81 -0.92
C THR A 70 -5.17 1.62 -1.21
N VAL A 71 -4.69 1.56 -2.44
CA VAL A 71 -3.71 0.57 -2.89
C VAL A 71 -2.48 1.31 -3.39
N ARG A 72 -1.29 0.79 -3.11
CA ARG A 72 -0.03 1.25 -3.70
C ARG A 72 0.45 0.25 -4.71
N VAL A 73 0.93 0.74 -5.86
CA VAL A 73 1.61 -0.05 -6.89
C VAL A 73 2.96 0.59 -7.22
N ARG A 74 4.02 -0.21 -7.25
CA ARG A 74 5.33 0.19 -7.75
C ARG A 74 5.32 0.19 -9.26
N VAL A 75 6.08 1.12 -9.87
CA VAL A 75 6.27 1.16 -11.31
C VAL A 75 7.75 1.24 -11.63
N TRP A 76 8.23 0.25 -12.37
CA TRP A 76 9.58 0.14 -12.91
C TRP A 76 9.57 0.46 -14.40
N ASN A 77 10.71 0.92 -14.92
CA ASN A 77 10.80 1.34 -16.32
C ASN A 77 10.72 0.14 -17.28
N ASP A 78 11.63 -0.82 -17.12
CA ASP A 78 11.67 -2.05 -17.92
C ASP A 78 12.19 -3.21 -17.05
N PRO A 79 11.28 -3.96 -16.38
CA PRO A 79 11.66 -5.00 -15.42
C PRO A 79 12.03 -6.34 -16.08
N PHE A 80 12.53 -6.33 -17.30
CA PHE A 80 12.89 -7.55 -18.05
C PHE A 80 14.31 -7.48 -18.59
N ASP A 81 14.97 -8.65 -18.73
CA ASP A 81 16.26 -8.76 -19.41
C ASP A 81 16.08 -8.79 -20.95
N GLU A 82 17.20 -8.93 -21.67
CA GLU A 82 17.22 -8.97 -23.14
C GLU A 82 16.49 -10.19 -23.73
N ASP A 83 16.37 -11.26 -22.94
CA ASP A 83 15.63 -12.48 -23.33
C ASP A 83 14.14 -12.41 -22.92
N GLY A 84 13.69 -11.29 -22.35
CA GLY A 84 12.31 -11.10 -21.88
C GLY A 84 12.01 -11.77 -20.54
N ARG A 85 13.04 -12.21 -19.78
CA ARG A 85 12.86 -12.79 -18.45
C ARG A 85 12.72 -11.67 -17.44
N GLY A 86 11.66 -11.74 -16.63
CA GLY A 86 11.44 -10.76 -15.56
C GLY A 86 12.45 -10.86 -14.44
N TYR A 87 12.80 -9.70 -13.86
CA TYR A 87 13.72 -9.63 -12.71
C TYR A 87 13.08 -10.11 -11.41
N GLY A 88 11.79 -10.40 -11.38
CA GLY A 88 11.04 -10.82 -10.20
C GLY A 88 10.42 -9.65 -9.43
N GLY A 89 9.94 -9.93 -8.20
CA GLY A 89 9.30 -8.89 -7.37
C GLY A 89 8.02 -8.31 -7.98
N GLY A 90 7.30 -9.08 -8.81
CA GLY A 90 6.08 -8.68 -9.50
C GLY A 90 6.28 -8.14 -10.92
N ASN A 91 7.51 -7.95 -11.38
CA ASN A 91 7.83 -7.36 -12.70
C ASN A 91 6.97 -6.11 -12.96
N CYS A 92 7.01 -5.17 -12.04
CA CYS A 92 6.08 -4.05 -11.90
C CYS A 92 6.22 -2.99 -13.02
N GLY A 93 6.03 -3.37 -14.27
CA GLY A 93 5.99 -2.44 -15.41
C GLY A 93 4.67 -1.67 -15.50
N VAL A 94 4.61 -0.71 -16.43
CA VAL A 94 3.42 0.16 -16.61
C VAL A 94 2.17 -0.67 -16.92
N ALA A 95 2.25 -1.70 -17.76
CA ALA A 95 1.09 -2.54 -18.09
C ALA A 95 0.47 -3.22 -16.87
N ASN A 96 1.30 -3.69 -15.91
CA ASN A 96 0.83 -4.25 -14.65
C ASN A 96 0.14 -3.18 -13.80
N ALA A 97 0.69 -1.97 -13.74
CA ALA A 97 0.11 -0.86 -13.00
C ALA A 97 -1.25 -0.44 -13.57
N VAL A 98 -1.39 -0.42 -14.89
CA VAL A 98 -2.67 -0.12 -15.57
C VAL A 98 -3.74 -1.15 -15.23
N GLU A 99 -3.42 -2.45 -15.26
CA GLU A 99 -4.36 -3.49 -14.86
C GLU A 99 -4.76 -3.38 -13.38
N ILE A 100 -3.80 -3.14 -12.49
CA ILE A 100 -4.07 -2.89 -11.07
C ILE A 100 -4.95 -1.65 -10.91
N ALA A 101 -4.67 -0.55 -11.64
CA ALA A 101 -5.46 0.67 -11.60
C ALA A 101 -6.91 0.44 -12.00
N ARG A 102 -7.14 -0.34 -13.05
CA ARG A 102 -8.47 -0.72 -13.52
C ARG A 102 -9.24 -1.45 -12.42
N ARG A 103 -8.64 -2.46 -11.79
CA ARG A 103 -9.24 -3.23 -10.69
C ARG A 103 -9.49 -2.37 -9.45
N CYS A 104 -8.58 -1.47 -9.09
CA CYS A 104 -8.78 -0.48 -8.02
C CYS A 104 -10.03 0.38 -8.28
N LYS A 105 -10.14 0.90 -9.51
CA LYS A 105 -11.29 1.72 -9.90
C LYS A 105 -12.61 0.95 -9.81
N GLU A 106 -12.63 -0.28 -10.27
CA GLU A 106 -13.81 -1.15 -10.21
C GLU A 106 -14.23 -1.48 -8.78
N ALA A 107 -13.26 -1.70 -7.88
CA ALA A 107 -13.50 -1.93 -6.46
C ALA A 107 -13.76 -0.65 -5.66
N GLY A 108 -13.62 0.54 -6.24
CA GLY A 108 -13.77 1.82 -5.55
C GLY A 108 -12.65 2.13 -4.54
N LEU A 109 -11.42 1.68 -4.84
CA LEU A 109 -10.21 1.98 -4.10
C LEU A 109 -9.44 3.14 -4.77
N SER A 110 -8.75 3.94 -3.96
CA SER A 110 -7.77 4.92 -4.45
C SER A 110 -6.47 4.21 -4.81
N LEU A 111 -5.71 4.78 -5.76
CA LEU A 111 -4.42 4.25 -6.17
C LEU A 111 -3.29 5.25 -5.88
N ILE A 112 -2.21 4.75 -5.32
CA ILE A 112 -0.92 5.44 -5.22
C ILE A 112 0.04 4.77 -6.21
N VAL A 113 0.53 5.54 -7.17
CA VAL A 113 1.55 5.09 -8.13
C VAL A 113 2.92 5.50 -7.60
N ASP A 114 3.78 4.52 -7.35
CA ASP A 114 5.12 4.71 -6.81
C ASP A 114 6.17 4.43 -7.88
N PHE A 115 6.67 5.50 -8.50
CA PHE A 115 7.69 5.43 -9.54
C PHE A 115 9.08 5.23 -8.93
N HIS A 116 9.73 4.12 -9.23
CA HIS A 116 11.10 3.88 -8.82
C HIS A 116 12.14 4.53 -9.75
N TYR A 117 11.77 4.86 -10.98
CA TYR A 117 12.69 5.34 -12.03
C TYR A 117 13.93 4.47 -12.18
N SER A 118 13.72 3.17 -12.09
CA SER A 118 14.69 2.08 -12.19
C SER A 118 14.00 0.90 -12.88
N ASP A 119 14.77 -0.11 -13.28
CA ASP A 119 14.20 -1.35 -13.84
C ASP A 119 13.87 -2.39 -12.76
N PHE A 120 14.24 -2.10 -11.51
CA PHE A 120 14.05 -2.97 -10.37
C PHE A 120 13.93 -2.14 -9.08
N TRP A 121 14.04 -2.77 -7.92
CA TRP A 121 14.00 -2.13 -6.63
C TRP A 121 14.97 -0.94 -6.53
N ALA A 122 14.45 0.20 -6.15
CA ALA A 122 15.23 1.35 -5.71
C ALA A 122 15.10 1.50 -4.18
N ASP A 123 16.21 1.42 -3.50
CA ASP A 123 16.32 1.57 -2.04
C ASP A 123 17.51 2.47 -1.69
N PRO A 124 17.69 2.89 -0.44
CA PRO A 124 18.78 3.80 -0.06
C PRO A 124 20.18 3.33 -0.44
N ALA A 125 20.39 2.03 -0.58
CA ALA A 125 21.70 1.44 -0.94
C ALA A 125 21.82 1.17 -2.45
N LYS A 126 20.71 1.19 -3.20
CA LYS A 126 20.70 0.82 -4.61
C LYS A 126 19.70 1.67 -5.40
N GLN A 127 20.21 2.72 -6.04
CA GLN A 127 19.42 3.64 -6.87
C GLN A 127 19.99 3.70 -8.28
N MET A 128 19.75 2.64 -9.05
CA MET A 128 20.25 2.53 -10.42
C MET A 128 19.29 3.19 -11.40
N SER A 129 19.81 4.02 -12.31
CA SER A 129 19.03 4.48 -13.44
C SER A 129 18.54 3.29 -14.27
N PRO A 130 17.38 3.39 -14.94
CA PRO A 130 16.99 2.42 -15.95
C PRO A 130 18.10 2.13 -16.95
N LYS A 131 18.23 0.89 -17.40
CA LYS A 131 19.26 0.48 -18.37
C LYS A 131 19.23 1.31 -19.65
N ALA A 132 18.04 1.69 -20.09
CA ALA A 132 17.86 2.56 -21.25
C ALA A 132 18.41 3.99 -21.06
N TRP A 133 18.64 4.43 -19.81
CA TRP A 133 19.06 5.80 -19.50
C TRP A 133 20.52 5.90 -19.05
N VAL A 134 21.24 4.80 -18.94
CA VAL A 134 22.61 4.76 -18.37
C VAL A 134 23.57 5.68 -19.12
N THR A 135 23.50 5.74 -20.45
CA THR A 135 24.37 6.55 -21.29
C THR A 135 23.90 7.98 -21.51
N MET A 136 22.72 8.35 -21.00
CA MET A 136 22.13 9.67 -21.16
C MET A 136 22.81 10.70 -20.26
N ASP A 137 22.96 11.93 -20.74
CA ASP A 137 23.31 13.09 -19.93
C ASP A 137 22.12 13.51 -19.04
N LEU A 138 22.32 14.48 -18.17
CA LEU A 138 21.30 14.94 -17.23
C LEU A 138 20.04 15.48 -17.93
N THR A 139 20.22 16.25 -19.00
CA THR A 139 19.10 16.83 -19.76
C THR A 139 18.26 15.74 -20.42
N GLN A 140 18.93 14.77 -21.00
CA GLN A 140 18.28 13.62 -21.61
C GLN A 140 17.53 12.77 -20.57
N LYS A 141 18.13 12.53 -19.39
CA LYS A 141 17.48 11.83 -18.28
C LYS A 141 16.24 12.55 -17.80
N CYS A 142 16.29 13.88 -17.64
CA CYS A 142 15.13 14.68 -17.25
C CYS A 142 13.98 14.53 -18.28
N SER A 143 14.31 14.57 -19.56
CA SER A 143 13.32 14.39 -20.65
C SER A 143 12.74 12.98 -20.66
N ALA A 144 13.56 11.95 -20.47
CA ALA A 144 13.13 10.56 -20.43
C ALA A 144 12.24 10.29 -19.20
N LEU A 145 12.59 10.81 -18.03
CA LEU A 145 11.79 10.73 -16.81
C LEU A 145 10.41 11.37 -17.00
N TYR A 146 10.39 12.58 -17.55
CA TYR A 146 9.14 13.28 -17.84
C TYR A 146 8.27 12.49 -18.81
N ALA A 147 8.84 12.04 -19.93
CA ALA A 147 8.10 11.28 -20.93
C ALA A 147 7.54 9.96 -20.36
N PHE A 148 8.35 9.21 -19.62
CA PHE A 148 7.92 7.98 -18.97
C PHE A 148 6.78 8.21 -17.97
N THR A 149 6.88 9.28 -17.16
CA THR A 149 5.84 9.61 -16.16
C THR A 149 4.53 9.98 -16.84
N VAL A 150 4.58 10.84 -17.87
CA VAL A 150 3.40 11.25 -18.62
C VAL A 150 2.76 10.04 -19.30
N ASP A 151 3.56 9.22 -19.97
CA ASP A 151 3.05 8.02 -20.65
C ASP A 151 2.34 7.08 -19.67
N ALA A 152 2.97 6.77 -18.54
CA ALA A 152 2.40 5.89 -17.52
C ALA A 152 1.10 6.43 -16.88
N LEU A 153 0.98 7.76 -16.73
CA LEU A 153 -0.19 8.38 -16.10
C LEU A 153 -1.34 8.67 -17.08
N THR A 154 -1.11 8.53 -18.37
CA THR A 154 -2.13 8.78 -19.41
C THR A 154 -2.76 7.51 -19.98
N GLN A 155 -2.28 6.34 -19.58
CA GLN A 155 -2.87 5.05 -19.91
C GLN A 155 -4.00 4.69 -18.94
#